data_9140a833eb483395e286770a2273f7d3
#
_entry.id   9140a833eb483395e286770a2273f7d3
#
_cell.length_a   1.000
_cell.length_b   1.000
_cell.length_c   1.000
_cell.angle_alpha   90.00
_cell.angle_beta   90.00
_cell.angle_gamma   90.00
#
_symmetry.space_group_name_H-M   'P 1'
#
loop_
_entity.id
_entity.type
_entity.pdbx_description
1 polymer ?
#
loop_
_entity_poly.entity_id
_entity_poly.type
_entity_poly.pdbx_seq_one_letter_code
_entity_poly.pdbx_strand_id
1 'polypeptide(L)'
;MKWGKVEFKVIEIKKTTQPKMIDKQKMEQQESKDFLTTEKIMQKIFAAYNKSAKLKQNPIYSAIDAQMVVNNRKYYAVEIKQRQQDMEVYNTLPLKVSKYCNILENKGEDETPLVIYLVNDEEYYIFNLNKLDLNKCTICNWFINKVEFSNNQQKDKQPTIFIPVNQCVYNGQIN
;
A
#
# COMPACT_ATOMS: atom_id res chain seq x y z
N MET A 1 -9.62 -22.45 -60.01
CA MET A 1 -9.40 -21.64 -58.80
C MET A 1 -8.08 -22.08 -58.17
N LYS A 2 -7.06 -21.22 -58.15
CA LYS A 2 -5.76 -21.52 -57.52
C LYS A 2 -5.80 -20.90 -56.09
N TRP A 3 -5.68 -21.75 -55.10
CA TRP A 3 -5.53 -21.34 -53.72
C TRP A 3 -4.10 -20.82 -53.51
N GLY A 4 -3.94 -19.55 -53.15
CA GLY A 4 -2.64 -18.96 -52.81
C GLY A 4 -2.08 -19.55 -51.53
N LYS A 5 -0.78 -19.89 -51.53
CA LYS A 5 -0.05 -20.30 -50.33
C LYS A 5 0.04 -19.12 -49.35
N VAL A 6 -0.51 -19.29 -48.16
CA VAL A 6 -0.31 -18.36 -47.05
C VAL A 6 1.03 -18.71 -46.41
N GLU A 7 2.04 -17.85 -46.57
CA GLU A 7 3.31 -17.97 -45.85
C GLU A 7 3.13 -17.41 -44.44
N PHE A 8 3.21 -18.27 -43.44
CA PHE A 8 3.31 -17.82 -42.04
C PHE A 8 4.72 -17.34 -41.74
N LYS A 9 4.92 -16.03 -41.59
CA LYS A 9 6.15 -15.51 -40.99
C LYS A 9 6.21 -15.92 -39.53
N VAL A 10 7.14 -16.81 -39.19
CA VAL A 10 7.48 -17.12 -37.82
C VAL A 10 8.12 -15.85 -37.22
N ILE A 11 7.36 -15.16 -36.36
CA ILE A 11 7.92 -14.07 -35.58
C ILE A 11 8.75 -14.69 -34.45
N GLU A 12 10.07 -14.63 -34.57
CA GLU A 12 10.97 -14.96 -33.44
C GLU A 12 10.59 -14.10 -32.25
N ILE A 13 9.94 -14.69 -31.25
CA ILE A 13 9.74 -14.08 -29.94
C ILE A 13 11.12 -14.02 -29.32
N LYS A 14 11.74 -12.82 -29.30
CA LYS A 14 12.96 -12.57 -28.56
C LYS A 14 12.74 -13.04 -27.12
N LYS A 15 13.56 -13.99 -26.67
CA LYS A 15 13.58 -14.47 -25.29
C LYS A 15 13.54 -13.26 -24.37
N THR A 16 12.44 -13.11 -23.65
CA THR A 16 12.31 -12.12 -22.58
C THR A 16 13.43 -12.36 -21.58
N THR A 17 14.29 -11.37 -21.41
CA THR A 17 15.29 -11.34 -20.35
C THR A 17 14.63 -11.73 -19.04
N GLN A 18 15.21 -12.69 -18.32
CA GLN A 18 14.72 -13.10 -17.00
C GLN A 18 14.49 -11.86 -16.15
N PRO A 19 13.38 -11.77 -15.39
CA PRO A 19 13.15 -10.65 -14.50
C PRO A 19 14.35 -10.55 -13.57
N LYS A 20 14.98 -9.35 -13.50
CA LYS A 20 16.06 -9.11 -12.54
C LYS A 20 15.54 -9.48 -11.15
N MET A 21 16.27 -10.33 -10.45
CA MET A 21 15.96 -10.68 -9.06
C MET A 21 15.67 -9.40 -8.27
N ILE A 22 14.51 -9.37 -7.63
CA ILE A 22 14.16 -8.33 -6.67
C ILE A 22 15.29 -8.32 -5.64
N ASP A 23 15.82 -7.15 -5.33
CA ASP A 23 16.77 -7.01 -4.23
C ASP A 23 15.98 -7.18 -2.92
N LYS A 24 15.79 -8.45 -2.55
CA LYS A 24 15.01 -8.86 -1.37
C LYS A 24 15.52 -8.19 -0.10
N GLN A 25 16.83 -7.99 -0.01
CA GLN A 25 17.47 -7.39 1.14
C GLN A 25 17.10 -5.90 1.28
N LYS A 26 17.06 -5.16 0.18
CA LYS A 26 16.61 -3.76 0.19
C LYS A 26 15.13 -3.64 0.54
N MET A 27 14.31 -4.56 0.03
CA MET A 27 12.88 -4.59 0.35
C MET A 27 12.67 -4.82 1.86
N GLU A 28 13.32 -5.82 2.44
CA GLU A 28 13.23 -6.14 3.87
C GLU A 28 13.75 -4.97 4.74
N GLN A 29 14.82 -4.29 4.32
CA GLN A 29 15.32 -3.10 5.02
C GLN A 29 14.31 -1.94 4.99
N GLN A 30 13.68 -1.70 3.83
CA GLN A 30 12.67 -0.65 3.71
C GLN A 30 11.43 -0.98 4.53
N GLU A 31 10.92 -2.20 4.46
CA GLU A 31 9.76 -2.64 5.28
C GLU A 31 10.05 -2.49 6.77
N SER A 32 11.26 -2.83 7.22
CA SER A 32 11.67 -2.65 8.62
C SER A 32 11.73 -1.17 9.02
N LYS A 33 12.25 -0.30 8.14
CA LYS A 33 12.28 1.15 8.37
C LYS A 33 10.86 1.71 8.46
N ASP A 34 9.99 1.35 7.54
CA ASP A 34 8.61 1.81 7.48
C ASP A 34 7.81 1.36 8.71
N PHE A 35 8.04 0.12 9.16
CA PHE A 35 7.44 -0.42 10.38
C PHE A 35 7.86 0.39 11.61
N LEU A 36 9.17 0.60 11.82
CA LEU A 36 9.68 1.36 12.97
C LEU A 36 9.21 2.82 12.96
N THR A 37 9.15 3.44 11.79
CA THR A 37 8.61 4.78 11.62
C THR A 37 7.13 4.84 12.01
N THR A 38 6.35 3.89 11.51
CA THR A 38 4.92 3.75 11.84
C THR A 38 4.71 3.54 13.33
N GLU A 39 5.50 2.67 13.97
CA GLU A 39 5.40 2.43 15.40
C GLU A 39 5.61 3.72 16.22
N LYS A 40 6.64 4.50 15.90
CA LYS A 40 6.91 5.79 16.56
C LYS A 40 5.76 6.78 16.38
N ILE A 41 5.22 6.91 15.16
CA ILE A 41 4.07 7.77 14.86
C ILE A 41 2.88 7.37 15.73
N MET A 42 2.53 6.09 15.75
CA MET A 42 1.38 5.60 16.49
C MET A 42 1.56 5.76 18.00
N GLN A 43 2.76 5.50 18.52
CA GLN A 43 3.08 5.76 19.94
C GLN A 43 2.91 7.24 20.27
N LYS A 44 3.43 8.16 19.45
CA LYS A 44 3.31 9.62 19.64
C LYS A 44 1.84 10.07 19.63
N ILE A 45 1.05 9.60 18.66
CA ILE A 45 -0.39 9.93 18.56
C ILE A 45 -1.14 9.46 19.81
N PHE A 46 -0.96 8.21 20.22
CA PHE A 46 -1.70 7.67 21.35
C PHE A 46 -1.21 8.18 22.70
N ALA A 47 0.09 8.50 22.84
CA ALA A 47 0.64 9.14 24.04
C ALA A 47 0.00 10.50 24.31
N ALA A 48 -0.33 11.28 23.27
CA ALA A 48 -1.05 12.55 23.40
C ALA A 48 -2.45 12.42 24.07
N TYR A 49 -3.01 11.21 24.06
CA TYR A 49 -4.28 10.87 24.73
C TYR A 49 -4.09 10.02 26.00
N ASN A 50 -2.87 9.97 26.56
CA ASN A 50 -2.52 9.12 27.71
C ASN A 50 -2.80 7.63 27.46
N LYS A 51 -2.53 7.15 26.22
CA LYS A 51 -2.71 5.76 25.82
C LYS A 51 -1.40 5.16 25.35
N SER A 52 -1.21 3.87 25.60
CA SER A 52 -0.09 3.11 25.06
C SER A 52 -0.50 2.40 23.78
N ALA A 53 0.34 2.44 22.76
CA ALA A 53 0.18 1.68 21.53
C ALA A 53 1.38 0.74 21.35
N LYS A 54 1.10 -0.52 20.99
CA LYS A 54 2.12 -1.52 20.65
C LYS A 54 1.80 -2.06 19.26
N LEU A 55 2.77 -1.99 18.37
CA LEU A 55 2.70 -2.52 17.02
C LEU A 55 3.43 -3.87 16.98
N LYS A 56 2.87 -4.86 16.28
CA LYS A 56 3.48 -6.16 16.03
C LYS A 56 3.45 -6.42 14.53
N GLN A 57 4.63 -6.58 13.94
CA GLN A 57 4.75 -6.93 12.52
C GLN A 57 4.22 -8.34 12.27
N ASN A 58 3.48 -8.51 11.20
CA ASN A 58 3.04 -9.81 10.73
C ASN A 58 4.13 -10.47 9.87
N PRO A 59 4.06 -11.79 9.64
CA PRO A 59 4.96 -12.47 8.72
C PRO A 59 4.97 -11.84 7.33
N ILE A 60 6.10 -11.89 6.65
CA ILE A 60 6.23 -11.51 5.23
C ILE A 60 5.18 -12.27 4.42
N TYR A 61 4.55 -11.61 3.45
CA TYR A 61 3.41 -12.10 2.64
C TYR A 61 2.07 -12.22 3.37
N SER A 62 1.95 -11.71 4.59
CA SER A 62 0.65 -11.56 5.23
C SER A 62 -0.26 -10.60 4.41
N ALA A 63 -1.57 -10.83 4.47
CA ALA A 63 -2.55 -9.93 3.85
C ALA A 63 -2.54 -8.52 4.48
N ILE A 64 -2.05 -8.41 5.71
CA ILE A 64 -1.97 -7.20 6.54
C ILE A 64 -0.55 -7.12 7.09
N ASP A 65 0.07 -5.94 7.03
CA ASP A 65 1.48 -5.76 7.40
C ASP A 65 1.74 -5.86 8.91
N ALA A 66 0.81 -5.36 9.73
CA ALA A 66 0.96 -5.37 11.19
C ALA A 66 -0.38 -5.39 11.92
N GLN A 67 -0.31 -5.80 13.17
CA GLN A 67 -1.38 -5.64 14.16
C GLN A 67 -0.96 -4.63 15.20
N MET A 68 -1.90 -3.78 15.65
CA MET A 68 -1.64 -2.84 16.73
C MET A 68 -2.67 -3.01 17.84
N VAL A 69 -2.19 -2.94 19.09
CA VAL A 69 -3.05 -2.93 20.26
C VAL A 69 -2.85 -1.64 21.06
N VAL A 70 -3.95 -1.02 21.45
CA VAL A 70 -3.98 0.21 22.24
C VAL A 70 -4.60 -0.06 23.61
N ASN A 71 -3.88 0.22 24.68
CA ASN A 71 -4.27 0.00 26.09
C ASN A 71 -4.77 -1.44 26.35
N ASN A 72 -4.22 -2.44 25.65
CA ASN A 72 -4.60 -3.85 25.72
C ASN A 72 -6.12 -4.13 25.49
N ARG A 73 -6.84 -3.22 24.79
CA ARG A 73 -8.30 -3.31 24.64
C ARG A 73 -8.80 -3.04 23.23
N LYS A 74 -8.10 -2.21 22.43
CA LYS A 74 -8.51 -1.87 21.07
C LYS A 74 -7.49 -2.43 20.10
N TYR A 75 -7.97 -3.13 19.11
CA TYR A 75 -7.16 -3.82 18.11
C TYR A 75 -7.33 -3.15 16.75
N TYR A 76 -6.24 -3.13 15.99
CA TYR A 76 -6.20 -2.54 14.66
C TYR A 76 -5.42 -3.44 13.72
N ALA A 77 -5.95 -3.64 12.52
CA ALA A 77 -5.26 -4.23 11.39
C ALA A 77 -4.60 -3.10 10.59
N VAL A 78 -3.28 -3.11 10.46
CA VAL A 78 -2.51 -1.99 9.92
C VAL A 78 -1.80 -2.39 8.64
N GLU A 79 -2.09 -1.65 7.58
CA GLU A 79 -1.37 -1.70 6.31
C GLU A 79 -0.49 -0.45 6.18
N ILE A 80 0.77 -0.63 5.80
CA ILE A 80 1.76 0.45 5.67
C ILE A 80 2.10 0.66 4.19
N LYS A 81 2.06 1.89 3.74
CA LYS A 81 2.35 2.26 2.34
C LYS A 81 3.31 3.42 2.30
N GLN A 82 4.48 3.21 1.69
CA GLN A 82 5.35 4.33 1.33
C GLN A 82 4.97 4.89 -0.04
N ARG A 83 5.02 6.21 -0.18
CA ARG A 83 4.78 6.92 -1.43
C ARG A 83 5.77 8.07 -1.62
N GLN A 84 6.24 8.20 -2.87
CA GLN A 84 6.94 9.38 -3.34
C GLN A 84 5.93 10.17 -4.18
N GLN A 85 5.38 11.23 -3.63
CA GLN A 85 4.30 11.99 -4.26
C GLN A 85 4.34 13.45 -3.81
N ASP A 86 4.15 14.35 -4.76
CA ASP A 86 3.95 15.77 -4.47
C ASP A 86 2.51 16.00 -3.99
N MET A 87 2.35 16.25 -2.70
CA MET A 87 1.04 16.42 -2.05
C MET A 87 0.43 17.80 -2.31
N GLU A 88 1.21 18.78 -2.80
CA GLU A 88 0.67 20.07 -3.25
C GLU A 88 -0.07 19.92 -4.58
N VAL A 89 0.42 19.01 -5.44
CA VAL A 89 -0.18 18.71 -6.75
C VAL A 89 -1.26 17.65 -6.65
N TYR A 90 -1.05 16.61 -5.84
CA TYR A 90 -1.94 15.46 -5.73
C TYR A 90 -2.47 15.31 -4.30
N ASN A 91 -3.69 15.74 -4.08
CA ASN A 91 -4.36 15.69 -2.78
C ASN A 91 -5.10 14.36 -2.50
N THR A 92 -4.70 13.28 -3.19
CA THR A 92 -5.26 11.93 -3.02
C THR A 92 -4.17 10.90 -2.92
N LEU A 93 -4.43 9.81 -2.18
CA LEU A 93 -3.49 8.69 -2.01
C LEU A 93 -4.07 7.40 -2.60
N PRO A 94 -3.31 6.68 -3.46
CA PRO A 94 -3.83 5.54 -4.20
C PRO A 94 -3.79 4.25 -3.39
N LEU A 95 -4.93 3.55 -3.28
CA LEU A 95 -5.06 2.21 -2.71
C LEU A 95 -5.66 1.25 -3.75
N LYS A 96 -4.98 0.14 -4.05
CA LYS A 96 -5.54 -0.89 -4.93
C LYS A 96 -6.86 -1.43 -4.34
N VAL A 97 -7.89 -1.58 -5.19
CA VAL A 97 -9.18 -2.17 -4.76
C VAL A 97 -8.97 -3.56 -4.15
N SER A 98 -8.12 -4.40 -4.78
CA SER A 98 -7.79 -5.73 -4.25
C SER A 98 -7.19 -5.67 -2.84
N LYS A 99 -6.32 -4.68 -2.56
CA LYS A 99 -5.72 -4.52 -1.23
C LYS A 99 -6.75 -4.02 -0.21
N TYR A 100 -7.61 -3.08 -0.62
CA TYR A 100 -8.74 -2.64 0.21
C TYR A 100 -9.63 -3.81 0.64
N CYS A 101 -10.04 -4.66 -0.31
CA CYS A 101 -10.83 -5.86 -0.02
C CYS A 101 -10.05 -6.83 0.89
N ASN A 102 -8.78 -7.13 0.57
CA ASN A 102 -7.97 -8.03 1.36
C ASN A 102 -7.82 -7.60 2.83
N ILE A 103 -7.67 -6.31 3.09
CA ILE A 103 -7.60 -5.80 4.48
C ILE A 103 -8.92 -6.05 5.21
N LEU A 104 -10.05 -5.74 4.55
CA LEU A 104 -11.37 -5.91 5.17
C LEU A 104 -11.74 -7.39 5.40
N GLU A 105 -11.31 -8.29 4.52
CA GLU A 105 -11.56 -9.72 4.61
C GLU A 105 -10.68 -10.43 5.66
N ASN A 106 -9.43 -9.95 5.84
CA ASN A 106 -8.44 -10.62 6.70
C ASN A 106 -8.23 -9.95 8.06
N LYS A 107 -8.88 -8.80 8.34
CA LYS A 107 -8.89 -8.24 9.68
C LYS A 107 -9.68 -9.12 10.65
N GLY A 108 -9.30 -9.15 11.92
CA GLY A 108 -10.10 -9.76 12.97
C GLY A 108 -11.47 -9.05 13.14
N GLU A 109 -12.44 -9.75 13.71
CA GLU A 109 -13.81 -9.24 13.86
C GLU A 109 -13.84 -7.90 14.61
N ASP A 110 -13.08 -7.79 15.70
CA ASP A 110 -12.98 -6.58 16.53
C ASP A 110 -11.87 -5.61 16.09
N GLU A 111 -11.16 -5.88 14.99
CA GLU A 111 -10.08 -5.04 14.51
C GLU A 111 -10.58 -3.88 13.66
N THR A 112 -10.06 -2.69 13.93
CA THR A 112 -10.26 -1.51 13.09
C THR A 112 -9.20 -1.49 11.97
N PRO A 113 -9.59 -1.53 10.68
CA PRO A 113 -8.65 -1.51 9.58
C PRO A 113 -8.09 -0.11 9.35
N LEU A 114 -6.76 0.03 9.40
CA LEU A 114 -6.04 1.26 9.11
C LEU A 114 -5.12 1.09 7.91
N VAL A 115 -5.06 2.12 7.07
CA VAL A 115 -3.98 2.29 6.10
C VAL A 115 -3.17 3.52 6.48
N ILE A 116 -1.86 3.34 6.59
CA ILE A 116 -0.92 4.39 6.96
C ILE A 116 0.00 4.65 5.77
N TYR A 117 -0.05 5.85 5.24
CA TYR A 117 0.87 6.32 4.21
C TYR A 117 2.00 7.09 4.85
N LEU A 118 3.24 6.72 4.49
CA LEU A 118 4.45 7.49 4.72
C LEU A 118 4.80 8.15 3.38
N VAL A 119 4.76 9.47 3.32
CA VAL A 119 4.94 10.23 2.08
C VAL A 119 6.27 10.97 2.14
N ASN A 120 7.11 10.74 1.14
CA ASN A 120 8.43 11.37 0.95
C ASN A 120 9.38 11.24 2.15
N ASP A 121 9.14 10.28 3.08
CA ASP A 121 9.82 10.18 4.38
C ASP A 121 9.62 11.43 5.28
N GLU A 122 8.68 12.30 4.98
CA GLU A 122 8.45 13.58 5.66
C GLU A 122 7.08 13.67 6.33
N GLU A 123 6.06 13.11 5.70
CA GLU A 123 4.67 13.22 6.12
C GLU A 123 4.02 11.86 6.32
N TYR A 124 2.99 11.83 7.17
CA TYR A 124 2.13 10.64 7.28
C TYR A 124 0.66 11.01 7.20
N TYR A 125 -0.13 10.06 6.66
CA TYR A 125 -1.59 10.11 6.57
C TYR A 125 -2.18 8.79 7.00
N ILE A 126 -3.11 8.80 7.95
CA ILE A 126 -3.75 7.60 8.50
C ILE A 126 -5.22 7.61 8.15
N PHE A 127 -5.68 6.55 7.48
CA PHE A 127 -7.07 6.36 7.11
C PHE A 127 -7.67 5.19 7.88
N ASN A 128 -8.88 5.38 8.41
CA ASN A 128 -9.70 4.31 8.95
C ASN A 128 -10.66 3.85 7.84
N LEU A 129 -10.45 2.63 7.32
CA LEU A 129 -11.23 2.14 6.19
C LEU A 129 -12.72 1.94 6.51
N ASN A 130 -13.09 1.73 7.79
CA ASN A 130 -14.48 1.67 8.22
C ASN A 130 -15.18 3.04 8.15
N LYS A 131 -14.42 4.14 8.11
CA LYS A 131 -14.94 5.52 8.06
C LYS A 131 -14.78 6.17 6.70
N LEU A 132 -14.22 5.44 5.73
CA LEU A 132 -13.96 5.97 4.39
C LEU A 132 -15.28 6.13 3.64
N ASP A 133 -15.56 7.34 3.16
CA ASP A 133 -16.66 7.63 2.26
C ASP A 133 -16.22 7.39 0.82
N LEU A 134 -16.55 6.21 0.28
CA LEU A 134 -16.18 5.83 -1.08
C LEU A 134 -16.82 6.72 -2.15
N ASN A 135 -17.94 7.41 -1.85
CA ASN A 135 -18.57 8.34 -2.79
C ASN A 135 -17.71 9.61 -3.02
N LYS A 136 -16.79 9.90 -2.10
CA LYS A 136 -15.82 10.99 -2.23
C LYS A 136 -14.50 10.56 -2.86
N CYS A 137 -14.34 9.26 -3.13
CA CYS A 137 -13.14 8.71 -3.74
C CYS A 137 -13.31 8.61 -5.27
N THR A 138 -12.22 8.76 -6.00
CA THR A 138 -12.19 8.41 -7.42
C THR A 138 -11.73 6.97 -7.57
N ILE A 139 -12.47 6.15 -8.29
CA ILE A 139 -12.09 4.77 -8.59
C ILE A 139 -11.87 4.63 -10.08
N CYS A 140 -10.66 4.30 -10.50
CA CYS A 140 -10.32 4.09 -11.91
C CYS A 140 -9.22 3.05 -12.08
N ASN A 141 -9.04 2.58 -13.30
CA ASN A 141 -7.90 1.73 -13.64
C ASN A 141 -6.63 2.57 -13.74
N TRP A 142 -5.69 2.35 -12.84
CA TRP A 142 -4.43 3.07 -12.77
C TRP A 142 -3.23 2.17 -13.04
N PHE A 143 -2.18 2.73 -13.64
CA PHE A 143 -0.94 2.01 -13.87
C PHE A 143 -0.12 1.94 -12.58
N ILE A 144 -0.02 0.76 -12.00
CA ILE A 144 0.81 0.51 -10.81
C ILE A 144 1.95 -0.42 -11.24
N ASN A 145 3.16 -0.13 -10.81
CA ASN A 145 4.29 -1.05 -11.02
C ASN A 145 3.96 -2.39 -10.36
N LYS A 146 4.19 -3.49 -11.07
CA LYS A 146 3.94 -4.85 -10.58
C LYS A 146 4.73 -5.15 -9.32
N VAL A 147 5.95 -4.60 -9.25
CA VAL A 147 6.87 -4.73 -8.12
C VAL A 147 7.59 -3.41 -7.96
N GLU A 148 7.48 -2.79 -6.80
CA GLU A 148 8.05 -1.45 -6.51
C GLU A 148 9.58 -1.43 -6.66
N PHE A 149 10.26 -2.57 -6.44
CA PHE A 149 11.71 -2.71 -6.52
C PHE A 149 12.20 -3.42 -7.80
N SER A 150 11.32 -3.77 -8.74
CA SER A 150 11.77 -4.35 -10.01
C SER A 150 12.07 -3.25 -11.02
N ASN A 151 13.26 -3.31 -11.64
CA ASN A 151 13.60 -2.49 -12.82
C ASN A 151 12.77 -2.87 -14.05
N ASN A 152 11.88 -3.85 -13.96
CA ASN A 152 10.92 -4.20 -14.97
C ASN A 152 9.70 -3.29 -14.85
N GLN A 153 9.66 -2.27 -15.70
CA GLN A 153 8.56 -1.31 -15.81
C GLN A 153 7.27 -1.92 -16.42
N GLN A 154 6.96 -3.19 -16.14
CA GLN A 154 5.67 -3.74 -16.49
C GLN A 154 4.61 -3.11 -15.59
N LYS A 155 3.99 -2.06 -16.11
CA LYS A 155 2.86 -1.40 -15.48
C LYS A 155 1.59 -2.18 -15.83
N ASP A 156 0.94 -2.76 -14.84
CA ASP A 156 -0.41 -3.31 -15.00
C ASP A 156 -1.45 -2.26 -14.63
N LYS A 157 -2.50 -2.16 -15.45
CA LYS A 157 -3.71 -1.41 -15.08
C LYS A 157 -4.45 -2.19 -14.02
N GLN A 158 -4.62 -1.60 -12.84
CA GLN A 158 -5.37 -2.20 -11.76
C GLN A 158 -6.42 -1.22 -11.22
N PRO A 159 -7.61 -1.70 -10.83
CA PRO A 159 -8.59 -0.88 -10.15
C PRO A 159 -7.98 -0.27 -8.87
N THR A 160 -8.03 1.04 -8.78
CA THR A 160 -7.38 1.81 -7.72
C THR A 160 -8.34 2.85 -7.19
N ILE A 161 -8.45 2.95 -5.87
CA ILE A 161 -9.19 3.96 -5.13
C ILE A 161 -8.22 5.10 -4.85
N PHE A 162 -8.53 6.31 -5.29
CA PHE A 162 -7.83 7.53 -4.93
C PHE A 162 -8.54 8.18 -3.76
N ILE A 163 -7.95 8.07 -2.57
CA ILE A 163 -8.53 8.52 -1.31
C ILE A 163 -8.13 9.97 -1.08
N PRO A 164 -9.08 10.92 -1.02
CA PRO A 164 -8.76 12.30 -0.68
C PRO A 164 -8.13 12.42 0.71
N VAL A 165 -7.06 13.20 0.84
CA VAL A 165 -6.35 13.36 2.12
C VAL A 165 -7.20 13.96 3.24
N ASN A 166 -8.25 14.71 2.91
CA ASN A 166 -9.18 15.25 3.89
C ASN A 166 -10.07 14.19 4.56
N GLN A 167 -10.01 12.92 4.13
CA GLN A 167 -10.65 11.79 4.80
C GLN A 167 -9.72 11.09 5.80
N CYS A 168 -8.46 11.51 5.94
CA CYS A 168 -7.58 10.94 6.96
C CYS A 168 -8.09 11.25 8.38
N VAL A 169 -7.86 10.31 9.29
CA VAL A 169 -8.19 10.49 10.72
C VAL A 169 -7.06 11.16 11.49
N TYR A 170 -5.83 11.02 11.00
CA TYR A 170 -4.63 11.69 11.49
C TYR A 170 -3.68 11.97 10.34
N ASN A 171 -2.98 13.09 10.41
CA ASN A 171 -1.86 13.44 9.54
C ASN A 171 -0.84 14.28 10.30
N GLY A 172 0.38 14.37 9.79
CA GLY A 172 1.43 15.20 10.36
C GLY A 172 2.80 14.91 9.76
N GLN A 173 3.83 15.51 10.39
CA GLN A 173 5.24 15.35 9.99
C GLN A 173 5.89 14.17 10.72
N ILE A 174 6.84 13.49 10.05
CA ILE A 174 7.59 12.32 10.55
C ILE A 174 8.86 12.81 11.29
N ASN A 175 8.79 13.71 12.20
CA ASN A 175 9.99 14.25 12.90
C ASN A 175 10.25 13.51 14.22
#